data_0cd0f8770a51753c9bd228f34df3fd4a
#
_entry.id   0cd0f8770a51753c9bd228f34df3fd4a
#
_cell.length_a   1.000
_cell.length_b   1.000
_cell.length_c   1.000
_cell.angle_alpha   90.00
_cell.angle_beta   90.00
_cell.angle_gamma   90.00
#
_symmetry.space_group_name_H-M   'P 1'
#
loop_
_entity.id
_entity.type
_entity.pdbx_description
1 polymer ?
#
loop_
_entity_poly.entity_id
_entity_poly.type
_entity_poly.pdbx_seq_one_letter_code
_entity_poly.pdbx_strand_id
1 'polypeptide(L)'
;MLPSAVTEDILRRTEYILGIDPGNMESAYCLCDINLEPLQFDKVKNFEPCDSIVSGQKDVFLNEIRMAMGKEDARNDNTIVVIENIESFGMPVGRSVLDTCIYIGELKRTFDIRGYPVRFIYRHEEKMAICHSSKANDATIKQALVDRFAPGEKNHGKGTKDRKGFFYGFKADVWSSFAIATTYHDIYMERGC
;
A
#
# COMPACT_ATOMS: atom_id res chain seq x y z
N MET A 1 -13.06 -17.55 -0.69
CA MET A 1 -12.33 -18.72 -0.20
C MET A 1 -11.15 -18.94 -1.14
N LEU A 2 -9.92 -18.69 -0.69
CA LEU A 2 -8.69 -18.83 -1.47
C LEU A 2 -8.30 -20.32 -1.55
N PRO A 3 -7.69 -20.80 -2.64
CA PRO A 3 -7.13 -22.15 -2.68
C PRO A 3 -5.97 -22.24 -1.67
N SER A 4 -6.10 -23.07 -0.66
CA SER A 4 -5.21 -23.13 0.51
C SER A 4 -3.72 -23.34 0.23
N ALA A 5 -3.37 -24.12 -0.77
CA ALA A 5 -1.97 -24.49 -1.05
C ALA A 5 -1.12 -23.35 -1.67
N VAL A 6 -1.69 -22.59 -2.59
CA VAL A 6 -0.98 -21.45 -3.23
C VAL A 6 -0.73 -20.30 -2.25
N THR A 7 -1.60 -20.18 -1.24
CA THR A 7 -1.52 -19.11 -0.26
C THR A 7 -0.39 -19.34 0.75
N GLU A 8 -0.20 -20.58 1.24
CA GLU A 8 0.86 -20.89 2.21
C GLU A 8 2.26 -20.76 1.61
N ASP A 9 2.46 -21.16 0.37
CA ASP A 9 3.75 -21.04 -0.29
C ASP A 9 4.14 -19.58 -0.54
N ILE A 10 3.20 -18.72 -0.92
CA ILE A 10 3.42 -17.29 -1.05
C ILE A 10 3.79 -16.68 0.32
N LEU A 11 3.04 -16.99 1.38
CA LEU A 11 3.28 -16.45 2.72
C LEU A 11 4.67 -16.82 3.25
N ARG A 12 5.11 -18.07 3.04
CA ARG A 12 6.43 -18.55 3.50
C ARG A 12 7.61 -17.85 2.82
N ARG A 13 7.44 -17.38 1.59
CA ARG A 13 8.50 -16.73 0.81
C ARG A 13 8.46 -15.21 0.88
N THR A 14 7.37 -14.63 1.41
CA THR A 14 7.20 -13.19 1.48
C THR A 14 8.16 -12.59 2.50
N GLU A 15 9.05 -11.74 2.03
CA GLU A 15 9.97 -10.92 2.82
C GLU A 15 9.57 -9.45 2.82
N TYR A 16 8.82 -9.02 1.79
CA TYR A 16 8.40 -7.65 1.59
C TYR A 16 6.91 -7.53 1.31
N ILE A 17 6.31 -6.47 1.82
CA ILE A 17 4.92 -6.09 1.56
C ILE A 17 4.92 -4.70 0.93
N LEU A 18 4.41 -4.59 -0.29
CA LEU A 18 4.22 -3.32 -0.98
C LEU A 18 2.76 -2.90 -0.87
N GLY A 19 2.44 -1.97 0.03
CA GLY A 19 1.12 -1.35 0.15
C GLY A 19 0.97 -0.19 -0.83
N ILE A 20 -0.14 -0.13 -1.56
CA ILE A 20 -0.45 0.92 -2.54
C ILE A 20 -1.82 1.51 -2.25
N ASP A 21 -1.87 2.83 -2.09
CA ASP A 21 -3.08 3.66 -2.04
C ASP A 21 -3.22 4.39 -3.39
N PRO A 22 -4.07 3.88 -4.31
CA PRO A 22 -4.20 4.42 -5.64
C PRO A 22 -5.19 5.60 -5.69
N GLY A 23 -4.78 6.69 -6.30
CA GLY A 23 -5.64 7.82 -6.65
C GLY A 23 -5.76 8.00 -8.17
N ASN A 24 -6.61 8.91 -8.61
CA ASN A 24 -6.79 9.20 -10.04
C ASN A 24 -5.63 10.01 -10.66
N MET A 25 -4.95 10.83 -9.88
CA MET A 25 -3.86 11.70 -10.35
C MET A 25 -2.53 11.40 -9.68
N GLU A 26 -2.57 11.09 -8.40
CA GLU A 26 -1.43 10.78 -7.55
C GLU A 26 -1.75 9.53 -6.76
N SER A 27 -0.75 8.70 -6.52
CA SER A 27 -0.84 7.51 -5.70
C SER A 27 0.28 7.48 -4.68
N ALA A 28 0.06 6.78 -3.56
CA ALA A 28 1.08 6.56 -2.56
C ALA A 28 1.45 5.08 -2.49
N TYR A 29 2.70 4.83 -2.09
CA TYR A 29 3.16 3.48 -1.80
C TYR A 29 3.98 3.45 -0.51
N CYS A 30 4.01 2.29 0.13
CA CYS A 30 4.91 1.98 1.21
C CYS A 30 5.41 0.54 1.03
N LEU A 31 6.69 0.37 0.81
CA LEU A 31 7.38 -0.91 0.82
C LEU A 31 7.89 -1.16 2.23
N CYS A 32 7.42 -2.23 2.85
CA CYS A 32 7.82 -2.66 4.19
C CYS A 32 8.52 -4.02 4.11
N ASP A 33 9.36 -4.31 5.08
CA ASP A 33 9.78 -5.70 5.34
C ASP A 33 8.64 -6.49 6.02
N ILE A 34 8.89 -7.78 6.28
CA ILE A 34 7.93 -8.68 6.91
C ILE A 34 7.58 -8.28 8.36
N ASN A 35 8.41 -7.47 9.03
CA ASN A 35 8.17 -6.96 10.37
C ASN A 35 7.44 -5.60 10.35
N LEU A 36 7.00 -5.17 9.18
CA LEU A 36 6.36 -3.87 8.92
C LEU A 36 7.29 -2.66 9.15
N GLU A 37 8.62 -2.83 9.06
CA GLU A 37 9.53 -1.68 9.03
C GLU A 37 9.42 -0.99 7.66
N PRO A 38 9.06 0.30 7.59
CA PRO A 38 8.93 1.01 6.31
C PRO A 38 10.30 1.32 5.71
N LEU A 39 10.60 0.74 4.56
CA LEU A 39 11.90 0.84 3.89
C LEU A 39 11.92 1.94 2.84
N GLN A 40 10.94 1.95 1.93
CA GLN A 40 10.79 2.92 0.85
C GLN A 40 9.33 3.35 0.76
N PHE A 41 9.08 4.65 0.67
CA PHE A 41 7.72 5.18 0.56
C PHE A 41 7.73 6.57 -0.05
N ASP A 42 6.72 6.89 -0.83
CA ASP A 42 6.43 8.25 -1.28
C ASP A 42 4.98 8.36 -1.79
N LYS A 43 4.59 9.61 -2.09
CA LYS A 43 3.41 9.95 -2.85
C LYS A 43 3.85 10.67 -4.11
N VAL A 44 3.50 10.12 -5.26
CA VAL A 44 3.91 10.63 -6.58
C VAL A 44 2.74 10.70 -7.54
N LYS A 45 2.89 11.52 -8.58
CA LYS A 45 1.95 11.55 -9.71
C LYS A 45 1.92 10.20 -10.41
N ASN A 46 0.75 9.81 -10.90
CA ASN A 46 0.62 8.57 -11.68
C ASN A 46 1.34 8.72 -13.02
N PHE A 47 1.10 9.83 -13.71
CA PHE A 47 1.60 10.06 -15.06
C PHE A 47 2.20 11.45 -15.23
N GLU A 48 3.16 11.55 -16.14
CA GLU A 48 3.69 12.81 -16.66
C GLU A 48 3.65 12.79 -18.20
N PRO A 49 3.47 13.95 -18.85
CA PRO A 49 3.61 14.07 -20.30
C PRO A 49 4.97 13.55 -20.75
N CYS A 50 5.01 12.82 -21.85
CA CYS A 50 6.24 12.41 -22.51
C CYS A 50 6.07 12.46 -24.03
N ASP A 51 7.17 12.51 -24.77
CA ASP A 51 7.20 12.56 -26.24
C ASP A 51 6.89 11.19 -26.89
N SER A 52 6.32 10.26 -26.16
CA SER A 52 5.95 8.94 -26.67
C SER A 52 4.81 9.06 -27.70
N ILE A 53 5.04 8.53 -28.89
CA ILE A 53 4.07 8.52 -30.00
C ILE A 53 2.83 7.67 -29.65
N VAL A 54 2.98 6.71 -28.74
CA VAL A 54 1.93 5.72 -28.42
C VAL A 54 0.96 6.20 -27.35
N SER A 55 1.47 6.75 -26.25
CA SER A 55 0.64 7.13 -25.10
C SER A 55 0.67 8.64 -24.76
N GLY A 56 1.73 9.34 -25.15
CA GLY A 56 1.96 10.74 -24.75
C GLY A 56 2.15 10.93 -23.24
N GLN A 57 2.20 9.84 -22.47
CA GLN A 57 2.34 9.85 -21.02
C GLN A 57 3.33 8.78 -20.56
N LYS A 58 4.09 9.12 -19.53
CA LYS A 58 5.01 8.21 -18.84
C LYS A 58 4.39 7.84 -17.49
N ASP A 59 4.31 6.56 -17.20
CA ASP A 59 3.92 6.08 -15.87
C ASP A 59 5.06 6.35 -14.88
N VAL A 60 4.89 7.40 -14.09
CA VAL A 60 5.88 7.84 -13.11
C VAL A 60 5.79 6.98 -11.86
N PHE A 61 4.58 6.67 -11.42
CA PHE A 61 4.34 5.90 -10.22
C PHE A 61 4.95 4.48 -10.30
N LEU A 62 4.68 3.75 -11.39
CA LEU A 62 5.28 2.42 -11.58
C LEU A 62 6.80 2.45 -11.71
N ASN A 63 7.35 3.51 -12.30
CA ASN A 63 8.80 3.68 -12.36
C ASN A 63 9.40 3.92 -10.98
N GLU A 64 8.76 4.75 -10.15
CA GLU A 64 9.23 5.01 -8.78
C GLU A 64 9.18 3.74 -7.92
N ILE A 65 8.07 3.00 -7.97
CA ILE A 65 7.97 1.70 -7.29
C ILE A 65 9.10 0.75 -7.74
N ARG A 66 9.35 0.64 -9.05
CA ARG A 66 10.41 -0.23 -9.57
C ARG A 66 11.78 0.16 -9.03
N MET A 67 12.07 1.46 -8.91
CA MET A 67 13.31 1.95 -8.32
C MET A 67 13.39 1.67 -6.83
N ALA A 68 12.30 1.85 -6.10
CA ALA A 68 12.21 1.55 -4.68
C ALA A 68 12.43 0.06 -4.39
N MET A 69 11.74 -0.81 -5.11
CA MET A 69 11.88 -2.26 -4.99
C MET A 69 13.30 -2.73 -5.34
N GLY A 70 13.90 -2.16 -6.38
CA GLY A 70 15.28 -2.50 -6.78
C GLY A 70 16.34 -2.13 -5.73
N LYS A 71 16.11 -1.10 -4.90
CA LYS A 71 17.01 -0.73 -3.81
C LYS A 71 17.01 -1.78 -2.68
N GLU A 72 15.88 -2.42 -2.44
CA GLU A 72 15.67 -3.36 -1.35
C GLU A 72 15.75 -4.83 -1.81
N ASP A 73 16.09 -5.10 -3.08
CA ASP A 73 16.04 -6.44 -3.69
C ASP A 73 14.67 -7.14 -3.55
N ALA A 74 13.60 -6.33 -3.56
CA ALA A 74 12.22 -6.79 -3.52
C ALA A 74 11.80 -7.31 -4.90
N ARG A 75 11.66 -8.63 -5.03
CA ARG A 75 11.39 -9.35 -6.30
C ARG A 75 10.01 -10.01 -6.27
N ASN A 76 9.58 -10.52 -7.42
CA ASN A 76 8.29 -11.19 -7.55
C ASN A 76 8.16 -12.51 -6.78
N ASP A 77 9.27 -13.10 -6.38
CA ASP A 77 9.31 -14.34 -5.59
C ASP A 77 9.33 -14.11 -4.08
N ASN A 78 9.66 -12.90 -3.62
CA ASN A 78 9.72 -12.56 -2.19
C ASN A 78 8.83 -11.36 -1.77
N THR A 79 8.03 -10.82 -2.68
CA THR A 79 7.21 -9.61 -2.44
C THR A 79 5.74 -9.86 -2.76
N ILE A 80 4.87 -9.47 -1.84
CA ILE A 80 3.42 -9.35 -2.09
C ILE A 80 3.06 -7.90 -2.37
N VAL A 81 2.26 -7.67 -3.41
CA VAL A 81 1.68 -6.35 -3.73
C VAL A 81 0.27 -6.29 -3.20
N VAL A 82 -0.02 -5.30 -2.39
CA VAL A 82 -1.32 -5.09 -1.76
C VAL A 82 -1.86 -3.74 -2.19
N ILE A 83 -3.02 -3.72 -2.83
CA ILE A 83 -3.62 -2.51 -3.41
C ILE A 83 -4.94 -2.24 -2.71
N GLU A 84 -5.17 -1.00 -2.26
CA GLU A 84 -6.51 -0.60 -1.81
C GLU A 84 -7.47 -0.68 -2.99
N ASN A 85 -8.62 -1.34 -2.78
CA ASN A 85 -9.67 -1.40 -3.77
C ASN A 85 -10.89 -0.62 -3.31
N ILE A 86 -11.63 -0.12 -4.30
CA ILE A 86 -12.81 0.71 -4.05
C ILE A 86 -14.04 -0.17 -3.86
N GLU A 87 -14.82 0.14 -2.82
CA GLU A 87 -16.16 -0.41 -2.59
C GLU A 87 -17.21 0.68 -2.79
N SER A 88 -18.29 0.33 -3.46
CA SER A 88 -19.49 1.16 -3.58
C SER A 88 -20.63 0.51 -2.82
N PHE A 89 -21.19 1.22 -1.85
CA PHE A 89 -22.37 0.78 -1.09
C PHE A 89 -23.67 1.38 -1.64
N GLY A 90 -23.80 1.41 -2.97
CA GLY A 90 -24.99 1.93 -3.65
C GLY A 90 -25.03 3.47 -3.79
N MET A 91 -23.96 4.16 -3.42
CA MET A 91 -23.84 5.60 -3.66
C MET A 91 -23.40 5.89 -5.11
N PRO A 92 -23.87 6.99 -5.73
CA PRO A 92 -23.38 7.43 -7.02
C PRO A 92 -21.87 7.66 -6.98
N VAL A 93 -21.15 7.12 -7.95
CA VAL A 93 -19.71 7.32 -8.08
C VAL A 93 -19.39 8.41 -9.09
N GLY A 94 -18.50 9.32 -8.73
CA GLY A 94 -18.04 10.37 -9.62
C GLY A 94 -16.99 9.85 -10.62
N ARG A 95 -16.70 10.65 -11.65
CA ARG A 95 -15.73 10.30 -12.69
C ARG A 95 -14.35 9.98 -12.11
N SER A 96 -13.87 10.75 -11.14
CA SER A 96 -12.56 10.50 -10.50
C SER A 96 -12.47 9.12 -9.87
N VAL A 97 -13.55 8.60 -9.30
CA VAL A 97 -13.61 7.24 -8.74
C VAL A 97 -13.50 6.20 -9.85
N LEU A 98 -14.19 6.40 -10.98
CA LEU A 98 -14.09 5.52 -12.13
C LEU A 98 -12.68 5.51 -12.73
N ASP A 99 -12.06 6.69 -12.86
CA ASP A 99 -10.67 6.83 -13.32
C ASP A 99 -9.71 6.08 -12.36
N THR A 100 -9.93 6.18 -11.05
CA THR A 100 -9.15 5.40 -10.07
C THR A 100 -9.37 3.89 -10.23
N CYS A 101 -10.61 3.42 -10.47
CA CYS A 101 -10.88 2.00 -10.71
C CYS A 101 -10.15 1.48 -11.95
N ILE A 102 -10.09 2.27 -13.02
CA ILE A 102 -9.33 1.92 -14.23
C ILE A 102 -7.85 1.78 -13.88
N TYR A 103 -7.29 2.75 -13.15
CA TYR A 103 -5.89 2.72 -12.75
C TYR A 103 -5.55 1.56 -11.83
N ILE A 104 -6.42 1.19 -10.88
CA ILE A 104 -6.30 -0.02 -10.06
C ILE A 104 -6.19 -1.27 -10.96
N GLY A 105 -7.02 -1.36 -12.00
CA GLY A 105 -6.98 -2.47 -12.96
C GLY A 105 -5.64 -2.52 -13.74
N GLU A 106 -5.11 -1.37 -14.14
CA GLU A 106 -3.80 -1.25 -14.81
C GLU A 106 -2.65 -1.66 -13.89
N LEU A 107 -2.65 -1.20 -12.63
CA LEU A 107 -1.67 -1.59 -11.61
C LEU A 107 -1.68 -3.11 -11.43
N LYS A 108 -2.88 -3.67 -11.14
CA LYS A 108 -3.03 -5.13 -10.99
C LYS A 108 -2.49 -5.88 -12.19
N ARG A 109 -2.91 -5.51 -13.40
CA ARG A 109 -2.47 -6.16 -14.64
C ARG A 109 -0.96 -6.09 -14.82
N THR A 110 -0.36 -4.94 -14.50
CA THR A 110 1.08 -4.73 -14.62
C THR A 110 1.88 -5.63 -13.68
N PHE A 111 1.44 -5.75 -12.42
CA PHE A 111 2.09 -6.62 -11.45
C PHE A 111 1.87 -8.10 -11.75
N ASP A 112 0.67 -8.50 -12.18
CA ASP A 112 0.37 -9.88 -12.61
C ASP A 112 1.29 -10.33 -13.76
N ILE A 113 1.47 -9.50 -14.79
CA ILE A 113 2.35 -9.81 -15.94
C ILE A 113 3.81 -9.97 -15.48
N ARG A 114 4.23 -9.24 -14.47
CA ARG A 114 5.58 -9.31 -13.90
C ARG A 114 5.74 -10.44 -12.89
N GLY A 115 4.67 -11.23 -12.64
CA GLY A 115 4.69 -12.38 -11.76
C GLY A 115 4.58 -12.06 -10.27
N TYR A 116 4.26 -10.83 -9.89
CA TYR A 116 4.02 -10.49 -8.48
C TYR A 116 2.66 -11.01 -8.02
N PRO A 117 2.56 -11.65 -6.86
CA PRO A 117 1.27 -11.92 -6.24
C PRO A 117 0.61 -10.61 -5.84
N VAL A 118 -0.65 -10.40 -6.27
CA VAL A 118 -1.42 -9.18 -5.97
C VAL A 118 -2.61 -9.53 -5.10
N ARG A 119 -2.85 -8.73 -4.06
CA ARG A 119 -4.01 -8.79 -3.19
C ARG A 119 -4.70 -7.43 -3.14
N PHE A 120 -6.02 -7.48 -2.99
CA PHE A 120 -6.82 -6.30 -2.70
C PHE A 120 -7.19 -6.28 -1.23
N ILE A 121 -7.14 -5.10 -0.64
CA ILE A 121 -7.69 -4.78 0.68
C ILE A 121 -8.73 -3.69 0.48
N TYR A 122 -9.85 -3.82 1.18
CA TYR A 122 -10.92 -2.85 1.15
C TYR A 122 -10.91 -1.99 2.41
N ARG A 123 -11.41 -0.77 2.29
CA ARG A 123 -11.41 0.20 3.38
C ARG A 123 -12.06 -0.31 4.66
N HIS A 124 -13.10 -1.13 4.55
CA HIS A 124 -13.74 -1.71 5.74
C HIS A 124 -12.85 -2.75 6.43
N GLU A 125 -12.06 -3.54 5.68
CA GLU A 125 -11.11 -4.51 6.23
C GLU A 125 -10.01 -3.80 7.02
N GLU A 126 -9.48 -2.68 6.46
CA GLU A 126 -8.49 -1.83 7.12
C GLU A 126 -9.01 -1.29 8.47
N LYS A 127 -10.22 -0.72 8.48
CA LYS A 127 -10.87 -0.23 9.70
C LYS A 127 -11.05 -1.32 10.76
N MET A 128 -11.44 -2.50 10.33
CA MET A 128 -11.68 -3.64 11.24
C MET A 128 -10.36 -4.25 11.73
N ALA A 129 -9.35 -4.41 10.89
CA ALA A 129 -8.07 -4.98 11.29
C ALA A 129 -7.31 -4.05 12.26
N ILE A 130 -7.20 -2.76 11.94
CA ILE A 130 -6.37 -1.82 12.70
C ILE A 130 -7.11 -1.25 13.91
N CYS A 131 -8.40 -0.90 13.76
CA CYS A 131 -9.16 -0.17 14.79
C CYS A 131 -10.27 -0.99 15.46
N HIS A 132 -10.54 -2.22 14.99
CA HIS A 132 -11.65 -3.07 15.43
C HIS A 132 -13.01 -2.36 15.38
N SER A 133 -13.18 -1.40 14.44
CA SER A 133 -14.37 -0.56 14.35
C SER A 133 -14.65 -0.10 12.93
N SER A 134 -15.81 -0.44 12.40
CA SER A 134 -16.28 0.04 11.10
C SER A 134 -16.50 1.56 11.02
N LYS A 135 -16.60 2.23 12.18
CA LYS A 135 -16.76 3.69 12.30
C LYS A 135 -15.43 4.45 12.29
N ALA A 136 -14.29 3.75 12.27
CA ALA A 136 -12.98 4.38 12.21
C ALA A 136 -12.86 5.31 10.98
N ASN A 137 -12.10 6.38 11.12
CA ASN A 137 -11.71 7.30 10.05
C ASN A 137 -10.18 7.35 9.94
N ASP A 138 -9.65 8.11 8.98
CA ASP A 138 -8.22 8.19 8.72
C ASP A 138 -7.42 8.66 9.96
N ALA A 139 -7.96 9.60 10.72
CA ALA A 139 -7.32 10.06 11.95
C ALA A 139 -7.25 8.95 13.01
N THR A 140 -8.30 8.13 13.13
CA THR A 140 -8.35 6.99 14.06
C THR A 140 -7.37 5.90 13.63
N ILE A 141 -7.33 5.56 12.34
CA ILE A 141 -6.38 4.59 11.79
C ILE A 141 -4.94 5.05 12.02
N LYS A 142 -4.65 6.30 11.67
CA LYS A 142 -3.34 6.89 11.91
C LYS A 142 -2.95 6.83 13.39
N GLN A 143 -3.85 7.17 14.30
CA GLN A 143 -3.57 7.12 15.73
C GLN A 143 -3.28 5.69 16.20
N ALA A 144 -4.07 4.72 15.75
CA ALA A 144 -3.86 3.31 16.09
C ALA A 144 -2.49 2.80 15.59
N LEU A 145 -2.06 3.21 14.39
CA LEU A 145 -0.71 2.90 13.88
C LEU A 145 0.38 3.56 14.74
N VAL A 146 0.20 4.83 15.15
CA VAL A 146 1.16 5.50 16.05
C VAL A 146 1.24 4.79 17.39
N ASP A 147 0.11 4.41 17.98
CA ASP A 147 0.07 3.72 19.26
C ASP A 147 0.76 2.34 19.20
N ARG A 148 0.68 1.66 18.06
CA ARG A 148 1.30 0.34 17.83
C ARG A 148 2.80 0.43 17.57
N PHE A 149 3.25 1.30 16.66
CA PHE A 149 4.63 1.31 16.15
C PHE A 149 5.53 2.39 16.77
N ALA A 150 4.93 3.43 17.37
CA ALA A 150 5.66 4.55 17.97
C ALA A 150 4.99 5.02 19.29
N PRO A 151 4.71 4.12 20.25
CA PRO A 151 3.97 4.44 21.47
C PRO A 151 4.70 5.51 22.28
N GLY A 152 3.97 6.58 22.63
CA GLY A 152 4.51 7.69 23.44
C GLY A 152 5.46 8.64 22.71
N GLU A 153 5.76 8.40 21.42
CA GLU A 153 6.62 9.27 20.64
C GLU A 153 5.89 10.57 20.24
N LYS A 154 6.63 11.68 20.29
CA LYS A 154 6.12 12.99 19.87
C LYS A 154 5.93 13.09 18.36
N ASN A 155 5.10 14.06 17.93
CA ASN A 155 4.87 14.37 16.52
C ASN A 155 4.38 13.14 15.71
N HIS A 156 3.45 12.37 16.26
CA HIS A 156 2.92 11.13 15.66
C HIS A 156 4.02 10.13 15.28
N GLY A 157 5.03 9.95 16.11
CA GLY A 157 6.13 9.03 15.86
C GLY A 157 7.09 9.45 14.75
N LYS A 158 7.01 10.69 14.24
CA LYS A 158 7.93 11.17 13.20
C LYS A 158 9.29 11.56 13.74
N GLY A 159 9.35 11.95 15.01
CA GLY A 159 10.57 12.50 15.59
C GLY A 159 10.97 13.86 15.00
N THR A 160 12.26 14.10 14.92
CA THR A 160 12.87 15.31 14.35
C THR A 160 13.89 14.97 13.27
N LYS A 161 14.46 15.98 12.59
CA LYS A 161 15.52 15.77 11.58
C LYS A 161 16.77 15.09 12.18
N ASP A 162 17.11 15.45 13.42
CA ASP A 162 18.30 14.93 14.11
C ASP A 162 18.05 13.58 14.79
N ARG A 163 16.79 13.32 15.18
CA ARG A 163 16.35 12.06 15.78
C ARG A 163 15.08 11.61 15.08
N LYS A 164 15.25 10.87 14.01
CA LYS A 164 14.16 10.31 13.21
C LYS A 164 13.42 9.25 14.01
N GLY A 165 12.08 9.35 14.05
CA GLY A 165 11.22 8.32 14.60
C GLY A 165 10.75 7.35 13.50
N PHE A 166 9.99 6.34 13.89
CA PHE A 166 9.49 5.29 13.00
C PHE A 166 8.75 5.86 11.77
N PHE A 167 7.90 6.87 11.95
CA PHE A 167 7.14 7.51 10.87
C PHE A 167 7.80 8.77 10.30
N TYR A 168 9.13 8.87 10.40
CA TYR A 168 9.83 10.01 9.83
C TYR A 168 9.63 10.08 8.31
N GLY A 169 9.19 11.23 7.81
CA GLY A 169 8.92 11.44 6.38
C GLY A 169 7.50 11.09 5.92
N PHE A 170 6.68 10.42 6.73
CA PHE A 170 5.31 10.09 6.35
C PHE A 170 4.47 11.34 6.09
N LYS A 171 3.82 11.37 4.94
CA LYS A 171 2.84 12.39 4.50
C LYS A 171 1.45 11.77 4.43
N ALA A 172 0.41 12.55 4.06
CA ALA A 172 -0.98 12.15 4.10
C ALA A 172 -1.25 10.71 3.62
N ASP A 173 -1.10 10.46 2.33
CA ASP A 173 -1.53 9.18 1.72
C ASP A 173 -0.51 8.05 1.93
N VAL A 174 0.72 8.36 2.37
CA VAL A 174 1.69 7.34 2.82
C VAL A 174 1.17 6.60 4.07
N TRP A 175 0.40 7.27 4.93
CA TRP A 175 -0.25 6.59 6.05
C TRP A 175 -1.25 5.54 5.58
N SER A 176 -2.02 5.85 4.53
CA SER A 176 -2.96 4.89 3.93
C SER A 176 -2.23 3.69 3.32
N SER A 177 -1.19 3.92 2.53
CA SER A 177 -0.42 2.82 1.93
C SER A 177 0.27 1.93 2.98
N PHE A 178 0.75 2.50 4.09
CA PHE A 178 1.27 1.73 5.22
C PHE A 178 0.16 0.96 5.95
N ALA A 179 -1.02 1.58 6.15
CA ALA A 179 -2.17 0.91 6.76
C ALA A 179 -2.64 -0.30 5.94
N ILE A 180 -2.60 -0.21 4.60
CA ILE A 180 -2.91 -1.31 3.69
C ILE A 180 -1.92 -2.48 3.89
N ALA A 181 -0.60 -2.20 3.94
CA ALA A 181 0.42 -3.20 4.20
C ALA A 181 0.23 -3.86 5.58
N THR A 182 -0.03 -3.06 6.61
CA THR A 182 -0.31 -3.54 7.98
C THR A 182 -1.56 -4.41 8.03
N THR A 183 -2.63 -4.01 7.36
CA THR A 183 -3.88 -4.78 7.28
C THR A 183 -3.66 -6.16 6.66
N TYR A 184 -2.91 -6.20 5.55
CA TYR A 184 -2.57 -7.49 4.93
C TYR A 184 -1.78 -8.39 5.87
N HIS A 185 -0.77 -7.85 6.54
CA HIS A 185 0.03 -8.58 7.51
C HIS A 185 -0.84 -9.16 8.62
N ASP A 186 -1.67 -8.36 9.26
CA ASP A 186 -2.52 -8.77 10.39
C ASP A 186 -3.57 -9.82 10.01
N ILE A 187 -4.14 -9.74 8.81
CA ILE A 187 -5.18 -10.67 8.36
C ILE A 187 -4.59 -12.01 7.90
N TYR A 188 -3.48 -11.98 7.18
CA TYR A 188 -3.01 -13.15 6.43
C TYR A 188 -1.70 -13.73 6.95
N MET A 189 -0.86 -12.95 7.63
CA MET A 189 0.46 -13.40 8.09
C MET A 189 0.46 -13.75 9.59
N GLU A 190 -0.14 -12.94 10.45
CA GLU A 190 -0.25 -13.26 11.89
C GLU A 190 -1.22 -14.39 12.19
N ARG A 191 -2.29 -14.57 11.39
CA ARG A 191 -3.30 -15.63 11.60
C ARG A 191 -2.92 -16.98 11.00
N GLY A 192 -1.80 -17.06 10.31
CA GLY A 192 -1.29 -18.28 9.66
C GLY A 192 -0.31 -19.08 10.52
N CYS A 193 -0.10 -18.68 11.80
CA CYS A 193 0.73 -19.39 12.77
C CYS A 193 -0.10 -20.21 13.74
#